data_1c40045a60cb2d01ec58ff142a4a5ce9
#
_entry.id   1c40045a60cb2d01ec58ff142a4a5ce9
#
_cell.length_a   1.000
_cell.length_b   1.000
_cell.length_c   1.000
_cell.angle_alpha   90.00
_cell.angle_beta   90.00
_cell.angle_gamma   90.00
#
_symmetry.space_group_name_H-M   'P 1'
#
loop_
_entity.id
_entity.type
_entity.pdbx_description
1 polymer ?
#
loop_
_entity_poly.entity_id
_entity_poly.type
_entity_poly.pdbx_seq_one_letter_code
_entity_poly.pdbx_strand_id
1 'polypeptide(L)'
;NLQLFKKYGLFPHLTIMVGYYWQTREQLDKTVNVVESLMFKGLARTLQVTLCTPIDFTPYHQECIENEVLLTEDYNDFDMSKLIVKTAMPHDEYYAAIRKMYGIAFHPKFISRQLLFLSNLKKKDWQFLFTYGSRAIRRVRQHMYNLTKHENSQTKASLKATNAN
;
A
#
# COMPACT_ATOMS: atom_id res chain seq x y z
N ASN A 1 -19.91 -6.41 -8.41
CA ASN A 1 -19.26 -6.30 -9.73
C ASN A 1 -17.95 -7.10 -9.84
N LEU A 2 -17.12 -7.22 -8.76
CA LEU A 2 -15.86 -8.01 -8.80
C LEU A 2 -16.09 -9.50 -9.08
N GLN A 3 -17.20 -10.08 -8.61
CA GLN A 3 -17.58 -11.46 -8.93
C GLN A 3 -17.86 -11.63 -10.43
N LEU A 4 -18.47 -10.62 -11.06
CA LEU A 4 -18.71 -10.62 -12.49
C LEU A 4 -17.40 -10.59 -13.28
N PHE A 5 -16.45 -9.74 -12.89
CA PHE A 5 -15.11 -9.72 -13.48
C PHE A 5 -14.45 -11.09 -13.42
N LYS A 6 -14.48 -11.73 -12.25
CA LYS A 6 -13.96 -13.09 -12.07
C LYS A 6 -14.62 -14.11 -12.99
N LYS A 7 -15.96 -14.04 -13.16
CA LYS A 7 -16.73 -14.91 -14.06
C LYS A 7 -16.25 -14.79 -15.52
N TYR A 8 -15.88 -13.59 -15.95
CA TYR A 8 -15.38 -13.34 -17.31
C TYR A 8 -13.85 -13.41 -17.43
N GLY A 9 -13.15 -13.93 -16.41
CA GLY A 9 -11.70 -14.08 -16.45
C GLY A 9 -10.91 -12.78 -16.34
N LEU A 10 -11.57 -11.70 -15.94
CA LEU A 10 -10.93 -10.40 -15.68
C LEU A 10 -10.47 -10.35 -14.22
N PHE A 11 -9.24 -9.92 -13.99
CA PHE A 11 -8.64 -9.86 -12.66
C PHE A 11 -8.24 -8.43 -12.32
N PRO A 12 -9.05 -7.73 -11.52
CA PRO A 12 -8.77 -6.35 -11.11
C PRO A 12 -7.44 -6.24 -10.37
N HIS A 13 -6.76 -5.12 -10.62
CA HIS A 13 -5.70 -4.60 -9.78
C HIS A 13 -6.33 -3.72 -8.69
N LEU A 14 -6.04 -4.01 -7.43
CA LEU A 14 -6.47 -3.15 -6.32
C LEU A 14 -5.44 -2.05 -6.10
N THR A 15 -5.90 -0.82 -6.12
CA THR A 15 -5.13 0.32 -5.64
C THR A 15 -5.77 0.84 -4.36
N ILE A 16 -5.02 0.83 -3.28
CA ILE A 16 -5.47 1.23 -1.95
C ILE A 16 -4.64 2.42 -1.50
N MET A 17 -5.30 3.40 -0.92
CA MET A 17 -4.67 4.57 -0.33
C MET A 17 -4.98 4.60 1.16
N VAL A 18 -3.98 4.82 2.00
CA VAL A 18 -4.08 4.91 3.46
C VAL A 18 -3.29 6.12 3.97
N GLY A 19 -3.54 6.53 5.20
CA GLY A 19 -2.80 7.65 5.81
C GLY A 19 -3.46 9.00 5.59
N TYR A 20 -4.78 9.05 5.47
CA TYR A 20 -5.52 10.30 5.59
C TYR A 20 -5.40 10.83 7.02
N TYR A 21 -5.32 12.15 7.21
CA TYR A 21 -5.14 12.74 8.53
C TYR A 21 -6.27 12.41 9.52
N TRP A 22 -7.49 12.19 9.02
CA TRP A 22 -8.67 11.81 9.83
C TRP A 22 -8.86 10.28 9.96
N GLN A 23 -8.04 9.46 9.31
CA GLN A 23 -8.26 8.02 9.27
C GLN A 23 -8.07 7.39 10.64
N THR A 24 -9.11 6.78 11.17
CA THR A 24 -9.08 6.07 12.45
C THR A 24 -8.53 4.64 12.32
N ARG A 25 -8.14 4.06 13.46
CA ARG A 25 -7.74 2.66 13.57
C ARG A 25 -8.80 1.72 12.99
N GLU A 26 -10.05 1.92 13.36
CA GLU A 26 -11.15 1.08 12.88
C GLU A 26 -11.30 1.13 11.36
N GLN A 27 -11.16 2.32 10.77
CA GLN A 27 -11.21 2.49 9.31
C GLN A 27 -10.04 1.81 8.62
N LEU A 28 -8.83 1.90 9.17
CA LEU A 28 -7.64 1.23 8.65
C LEU A 28 -7.78 -0.29 8.72
N ASP A 29 -8.24 -0.82 9.85
CA ASP A 29 -8.47 -2.26 10.04
C ASP A 29 -9.56 -2.79 9.09
N LYS A 30 -10.64 -2.04 8.89
CA LYS A 30 -11.65 -2.38 7.86
C LYS A 30 -11.04 -2.44 6.47
N THR A 31 -10.18 -1.50 6.11
CA THR A 31 -9.49 -1.48 4.82
C THR A 31 -8.62 -2.73 4.64
N VAL A 32 -7.81 -3.07 5.65
CA VAL A 32 -6.98 -4.29 5.65
C VAL A 32 -7.84 -5.54 5.45
N ASN A 33 -8.93 -5.68 6.24
CA ASN A 33 -9.82 -6.84 6.18
C ASN A 33 -10.52 -6.97 4.80
N VAL A 34 -10.91 -5.85 4.19
CA VAL A 34 -11.48 -5.84 2.83
C VAL A 34 -10.46 -6.32 1.82
N VAL A 35 -9.23 -5.81 1.87
CA VAL A 35 -8.13 -6.23 0.98
C VAL A 35 -7.87 -7.74 1.13
N GLU A 36 -7.70 -8.24 2.36
CA GLU A 36 -7.51 -9.66 2.64
C GLU A 36 -8.65 -10.51 2.06
N SER A 37 -9.89 -10.11 2.30
CA SER A 37 -11.08 -10.81 1.80
C SER A 37 -11.09 -10.88 0.26
N LEU A 38 -10.83 -9.77 -0.42
CA LEU A 38 -10.83 -9.71 -1.87
C LEU A 38 -9.72 -10.58 -2.49
N MET A 39 -8.52 -10.50 -1.94
CA MET A 39 -7.36 -11.28 -2.40
C MET A 39 -7.57 -12.78 -2.13
N PHE A 40 -8.01 -13.17 -0.93
CA PHE A 40 -8.25 -14.58 -0.59
C PHE A 40 -9.46 -15.18 -1.29
N LYS A 41 -10.45 -14.40 -1.70
CA LYS A 41 -11.56 -14.87 -2.56
C LYS A 41 -11.15 -14.95 -4.04
N GLY A 42 -9.97 -14.44 -4.40
CA GLY A 42 -9.51 -14.36 -5.79
C GLY A 42 -10.36 -13.42 -6.62
N LEU A 43 -10.87 -12.35 -6.01
CA LEU A 43 -11.62 -11.28 -6.67
C LEU A 43 -10.71 -10.18 -7.19
N ALA A 44 -9.48 -10.15 -6.71
CA ALA A 44 -8.38 -9.35 -7.24
C ALA A 44 -7.11 -10.19 -7.25
N ARG A 45 -6.15 -9.81 -8.08
CA ARG A 45 -4.94 -10.59 -8.29
C ARG A 45 -3.67 -9.86 -7.90
N THR A 46 -3.68 -8.56 -8.05
CA THR A 46 -2.54 -7.68 -7.73
C THR A 46 -3.00 -6.56 -6.83
N LEU A 47 -2.08 -6.06 -6.03
CA LEU A 47 -2.32 -5.02 -5.03
C LEU A 47 -1.23 -3.97 -5.12
N GLN A 48 -1.64 -2.71 -5.05
CA GLN A 48 -0.78 -1.57 -4.78
C GLN A 48 -1.35 -0.82 -3.59
N VAL A 49 -0.52 -0.53 -2.61
CA VAL A 49 -0.89 0.32 -1.47
C VAL A 49 0.03 1.53 -1.46
N THR A 50 -0.55 2.72 -1.37
CA THR A 50 0.17 3.98 -1.33
C THR A 50 -0.24 4.78 -0.10
N LEU A 51 0.67 5.63 0.37
CA LEU A 51 0.36 6.63 1.37
C LEU A 51 -0.35 7.80 0.72
N CYS A 52 -1.35 8.35 1.40
CA CYS A 52 -2.06 9.53 0.92
C CYS A 52 -1.16 10.75 1.03
N THR A 53 -0.86 11.34 -0.12
CA THR A 53 -0.07 12.57 -0.21
C THR A 53 -0.98 13.70 -0.66
N PRO A 54 -1.08 14.81 0.07
CA PRO A 54 -1.85 15.97 -0.31
C PRO A 54 -1.14 16.72 -1.44
N ILE A 55 -1.46 16.36 -2.68
CA ILE A 55 -0.87 16.97 -3.88
C ILE A 55 -1.42 18.37 -4.06
N ASP A 56 -0.56 19.33 -4.40
CA ASP A 56 -0.90 20.71 -4.63
C ASP A 56 -2.09 20.89 -5.57
N PHE A 57 -2.84 21.96 -5.34
CA PHE A 57 -4.04 22.31 -6.09
C PHE A 57 -5.20 21.30 -5.97
N THR A 58 -5.10 20.30 -5.07
CA THR A 58 -6.21 19.41 -4.76
C THR A 58 -7.01 19.93 -3.56
N PRO A 59 -8.32 19.64 -3.49
CA PRO A 59 -9.11 19.96 -2.29
C PRO A 59 -8.54 19.40 -0.99
N TYR A 60 -7.94 18.20 -1.07
CA TYR A 60 -7.32 17.56 0.09
C TYR A 60 -6.07 18.31 0.58
N HIS A 61 -5.26 18.87 -0.32
CA HIS A 61 -4.13 19.71 0.06
C HIS A 61 -4.59 20.98 0.77
N GLN A 62 -5.60 21.65 0.21
CA GLN A 62 -6.19 22.85 0.83
C GLN A 62 -6.75 22.53 2.22
N GLU A 63 -7.45 21.41 2.36
CA GLU A 63 -7.98 20.96 3.66
C GLU A 63 -6.86 20.66 4.67
N CYS A 64 -5.73 20.10 4.22
CA CYS A 64 -4.56 19.86 5.08
C CYS A 64 -3.91 21.15 5.56
N ILE A 65 -3.89 22.21 4.74
CA ILE A 65 -3.40 23.53 5.13
C ILE A 65 -4.35 24.16 6.15
N GLU A 66 -5.66 24.19 5.86
CA GLU A 66 -6.68 24.80 6.72
C GLU A 66 -6.76 24.15 8.11
N ASN A 67 -6.50 22.83 8.20
CA ASN A 67 -6.45 22.10 9.46
C ASN A 67 -5.07 22.06 10.12
N GLU A 68 -4.06 22.74 9.56
CA GLU A 68 -2.68 22.80 10.07
C GLU A 68 -2.05 21.41 10.32
N VAL A 69 -2.38 20.44 9.45
CA VAL A 69 -1.90 19.06 9.57
C VAL A 69 -0.73 18.76 8.65
N LEU A 70 -0.36 19.65 7.73
CA LEU A 70 0.79 19.46 6.85
C LEU A 70 2.11 19.52 7.65
N LEU A 71 3.02 18.56 7.42
CA LEU A 71 4.29 18.44 8.14
C LEU A 71 5.48 19.04 7.38
N THR A 72 5.34 19.23 6.08
CA THR A 72 6.40 19.74 5.20
C THR A 72 5.79 20.42 3.99
N GLU A 73 6.48 21.42 3.47
CA GLU A 73 6.17 22.07 2.19
C GLU A 73 7.24 21.74 1.14
N ASP A 74 8.22 20.88 1.47
CA ASP A 74 9.26 20.46 0.52
C ASP A 74 8.68 19.47 -0.49
N TYR A 75 8.65 19.87 -1.75
CA TYR A 75 8.15 19.04 -2.87
C TYR A 75 8.87 17.71 -3.03
N ASN A 76 10.10 17.58 -2.57
CA ASN A 76 10.82 16.31 -2.58
C ASN A 76 10.18 15.25 -1.67
N ASP A 77 9.31 15.67 -0.75
CA ASP A 77 8.60 14.81 0.18
C ASP A 77 7.26 14.28 -0.36
N PHE A 78 6.81 14.80 -1.51
CA PHE A 78 5.50 14.47 -2.12
C PHE A 78 5.55 13.22 -3.02
N ASP A 79 6.48 12.32 -2.79
CA ASP A 79 6.73 11.11 -3.59
C ASP A 79 5.88 9.88 -3.17
N MET A 80 4.93 10.04 -2.26
CA MET A 80 4.08 8.96 -1.69
C MET A 80 4.86 7.89 -0.91
N SER A 81 6.14 8.11 -0.61
CA SER A 81 6.97 7.14 0.12
C SER A 81 6.87 7.28 1.63
N LYS A 82 6.44 8.45 2.11
CA LYS A 82 6.27 8.75 3.53
C LYS A 82 4.99 9.54 3.80
N LEU A 83 4.50 9.48 5.03
CA LEU A 83 3.42 10.34 5.48
C LEU A 83 3.96 11.74 5.76
N ILE A 84 3.34 12.74 5.14
CA ILE A 84 3.68 14.15 5.28
C ILE A 84 2.56 14.97 5.93
N VAL A 85 1.62 14.28 6.58
CA VAL A 85 0.53 14.88 7.36
C VAL A 85 0.54 14.34 8.79
N LYS A 86 0.12 15.17 9.75
CA LYS A 86 -0.21 14.71 11.10
C LYS A 86 -1.45 13.82 10.99
N THR A 87 -1.41 12.63 11.53
CA THR A 87 -2.49 11.65 11.47
C THR A 87 -3.06 11.34 12.85
N ALA A 88 -4.28 10.82 12.90
CA ALA A 88 -4.95 10.44 14.14
C ALA A 88 -4.23 9.30 14.90
N MET A 89 -3.40 8.54 14.20
CA MET A 89 -2.59 7.45 14.77
C MET A 89 -1.10 7.68 14.47
N PRO A 90 -0.21 7.03 15.22
CA PRO A 90 1.22 7.00 14.90
C PRO A 90 1.48 6.48 13.46
N HIS A 91 2.46 7.04 12.78
CA HIS A 91 2.76 6.69 11.39
C HIS A 91 3.19 5.23 11.20
N ASP A 92 3.88 4.65 12.18
CA ASP A 92 4.32 3.25 12.19
C ASP A 92 3.15 2.25 12.06
N GLU A 93 1.97 2.61 12.55
CA GLU A 93 0.77 1.79 12.41
C GLU A 93 0.30 1.68 10.97
N TYR A 94 0.38 2.77 10.20
CA TYR A 94 0.08 2.74 8.76
C TYR A 94 1.09 1.89 8.01
N TYR A 95 2.39 2.02 8.33
CA TYR A 95 3.43 1.17 7.73
C TYR A 95 3.23 -0.31 8.09
N ALA A 96 2.84 -0.62 9.33
CA ALA A 96 2.51 -1.98 9.75
C ALA A 96 1.32 -2.55 8.96
N ALA A 97 0.26 -1.75 8.76
CA ALA A 97 -0.90 -2.16 7.97
C ALA A 97 -0.53 -2.39 6.49
N ILE A 98 0.31 -1.54 5.90
CA ILE A 98 0.81 -1.73 4.53
C ILE A 98 1.61 -3.03 4.42
N ARG A 99 2.54 -3.29 5.36
CA ARG A 99 3.30 -4.55 5.40
C ARG A 99 2.38 -5.76 5.53
N LYS A 100 1.34 -5.68 6.37
CA LYS A 100 0.34 -6.74 6.51
C LYS A 100 -0.37 -7.02 5.19
N MET A 101 -0.82 -5.98 4.49
CA MET A 101 -1.48 -6.12 3.19
C MET A 101 -0.58 -6.73 2.12
N TYR A 102 0.68 -6.31 2.03
CA TYR A 102 1.65 -6.94 1.11
C TYR A 102 2.04 -8.36 1.54
N GLY A 103 2.01 -8.66 2.83
CA GLY A 103 2.23 -10.00 3.40
C GLY A 103 1.26 -11.06 2.88
N ILE A 104 0.08 -10.66 2.39
CA ILE A 104 -0.90 -11.55 1.76
C ILE A 104 -0.28 -12.31 0.59
N ALA A 105 0.66 -11.71 -0.15
CA ALA A 105 1.34 -12.33 -1.27
C ALA A 105 2.14 -13.59 -0.88
N PHE A 106 2.56 -13.70 0.38
CA PHE A 106 3.31 -14.83 0.93
C PHE A 106 2.42 -15.84 1.67
N HIS A 107 1.12 -15.57 1.79
CA HIS A 107 0.20 -16.47 2.47
C HIS A 107 -0.06 -17.73 1.62
N PRO A 108 0.02 -18.96 2.18
CA PRO A 108 -0.13 -20.21 1.42
C PRO A 108 -1.40 -20.28 0.58
N LYS A 109 -2.52 -19.80 1.12
CA LYS A 109 -3.81 -19.75 0.41
C LYS A 109 -3.77 -18.85 -0.85
N PHE A 110 -3.00 -17.76 -0.81
CA PHE A 110 -2.82 -16.90 -1.97
C PHE A 110 -1.88 -17.55 -2.98
N ILE A 111 -0.77 -18.10 -2.52
CA ILE A 111 0.23 -18.78 -3.36
C ILE A 111 -0.40 -19.95 -4.12
N SER A 112 -1.16 -20.83 -3.43
CA SER A 112 -1.81 -21.97 -4.08
C SER A 112 -2.77 -21.54 -5.21
N ARG A 113 -3.49 -20.44 -5.03
CA ARG A 113 -4.35 -19.88 -6.09
C ARG A 113 -3.57 -19.31 -7.26
N GLN A 114 -2.42 -18.68 -6.99
CA GLN A 114 -1.55 -18.19 -8.07
C GLN A 114 -0.95 -19.37 -8.85
N LEU A 115 -0.52 -20.44 -8.19
CA LEU A 115 -0.04 -21.65 -8.86
C LEU A 115 -1.09 -22.30 -9.75
N LEU A 116 -2.33 -22.42 -9.26
CA LEU A 116 -3.46 -22.91 -10.07
C LEU A 116 -3.73 -22.03 -11.30
N PHE A 117 -3.54 -20.73 -11.19
CA PHE A 117 -3.65 -19.84 -12.34
C PHE A 117 -2.49 -20.05 -13.30
N LEU A 118 -1.27 -20.10 -12.79
CA LEU A 118 -0.05 -20.28 -13.61
C LEU A 118 -0.12 -21.59 -14.41
N SER A 119 -0.68 -22.67 -13.85
CA SER A 119 -0.84 -23.95 -14.54
C SER A 119 -1.75 -23.88 -15.76
N ASN A 120 -2.64 -22.89 -15.83
CA ASN A 120 -3.56 -22.70 -16.95
C ASN A 120 -3.08 -21.67 -17.98
N LEU A 121 -1.87 -21.11 -17.82
CA LEU A 121 -1.34 -20.11 -18.73
C LEU A 121 -0.84 -20.73 -20.05
N LYS A 122 -1.11 -20.03 -21.15
CA LYS A 122 -0.55 -20.36 -22.46
C LYS A 122 0.94 -19.95 -22.54
N LYS A 123 1.68 -20.57 -23.45
CA LYS A 123 3.13 -20.30 -23.64
C LYS A 123 3.45 -18.80 -23.80
N LYS A 124 2.63 -18.04 -24.53
CA LYS A 124 2.78 -16.59 -24.71
C LYS A 124 2.65 -15.80 -23.42
N ASP A 125 1.79 -16.28 -22.51
CA ASP A 125 1.54 -15.58 -21.23
C ASP A 125 2.72 -15.80 -20.28
N TRP A 126 3.39 -16.95 -20.36
CA TRP A 126 4.63 -17.21 -19.64
C TRP A 126 5.77 -16.28 -20.07
N GLN A 127 5.92 -16.01 -21.38
CA GLN A 127 6.91 -15.05 -21.87
C GLN A 127 6.65 -13.65 -21.31
N PHE A 128 5.39 -13.23 -21.31
CA PHE A 128 4.98 -11.95 -20.72
C PHE A 128 5.31 -11.90 -19.22
N LEU A 129 4.98 -12.94 -18.46
CA LEU A 129 5.27 -13.02 -17.03
C LEU A 129 6.76 -12.96 -16.72
N PHE A 130 7.61 -13.68 -17.46
CA PHE A 130 9.05 -13.62 -17.27
C PHE A 130 9.62 -12.23 -17.59
N THR A 131 9.14 -11.60 -18.67
CA THR A 131 9.63 -10.29 -19.10
C THR A 131 9.23 -9.16 -18.15
N TYR A 132 7.97 -9.15 -17.71
CA TYR A 132 7.42 -8.05 -16.90
C TYR A 132 7.32 -8.39 -15.41
N GLY A 133 7.15 -9.64 -15.04
CA GLY A 133 7.03 -10.08 -13.64
C GLY A 133 8.28 -9.80 -12.82
N SER A 134 9.46 -10.01 -13.39
CA SER A 134 10.73 -9.69 -12.72
C SER A 134 10.88 -8.19 -12.43
N ARG A 135 10.39 -7.34 -13.34
CA ARG A 135 10.39 -5.88 -13.15
C ARG A 135 9.39 -5.47 -12.06
N ALA A 136 8.20 -6.08 -12.05
CA ALA A 136 7.19 -5.83 -11.03
C ALA A 136 7.68 -6.23 -9.63
N ILE A 137 8.28 -7.42 -9.48
CA ILE A 137 8.85 -7.88 -8.21
C ILE A 137 9.95 -6.93 -7.73
N ARG A 138 10.81 -6.46 -8.63
CA ARG A 138 11.87 -5.50 -8.28
C ARG A 138 11.29 -4.19 -7.77
N ARG A 139 10.24 -3.66 -8.40
CA ARG A 139 9.55 -2.43 -7.97
C ARG A 139 8.89 -2.60 -6.60
N VAL A 140 8.17 -3.70 -6.38
CA VAL A 140 7.55 -4.00 -5.08
C VAL A 140 8.62 -4.10 -4.00
N ARG A 141 9.72 -4.81 -4.25
CA ARG A 141 10.84 -4.92 -3.31
C ARG A 141 11.46 -3.56 -3.00
N GLN A 142 11.66 -2.71 -4.01
CA GLN A 142 12.19 -1.36 -3.82
C GLN A 142 11.22 -0.49 -3.00
N HIS A 143 9.93 -0.58 -3.28
CA HIS A 143 8.91 0.14 -2.52
C HIS A 143 8.89 -0.30 -1.05
N MET A 144 8.90 -1.60 -0.79
CA MET A 144 8.98 -2.15 0.57
C MET A 144 10.26 -1.71 1.32
N TYR A 145 11.39 -1.69 0.63
CA TYR A 145 12.65 -1.20 1.19
C TYR A 145 12.57 0.28 1.58
N ASN A 146 11.99 1.12 0.72
CA ASN A 146 11.81 2.55 1.01
C ASN A 146 10.90 2.77 2.23
N LEU A 147 9.78 2.05 2.33
CA LEU A 147 8.89 2.11 3.49
C LEU A 147 9.63 1.75 4.80
N THR A 148 10.41 0.68 4.80
CA THR A 148 11.18 0.25 5.99
C THR A 148 12.26 1.28 6.36
N LYS A 149 12.90 1.89 5.38
CA LYS A 149 13.92 2.93 5.60
C LYS A 149 13.33 4.17 6.27
N HIS A 150 12.17 4.63 5.81
CA HIS A 150 11.49 5.79 6.38
C HIS A 150 10.97 5.52 7.80
N GLU A 151 10.41 4.34 8.05
CA GLU A 151 10.01 3.90 9.39
C GLU A 151 11.18 3.95 10.38
N ASN A 152 12.31 3.36 10.03
CA ASN A 152 13.51 3.35 10.87
C ASN A 152 14.05 4.77 11.14
N SER A 153 13.93 5.68 10.18
CA SER A 153 14.36 7.07 10.33
C SER A 153 13.45 7.85 11.27
N GLN A 154 12.14 7.65 11.19
CA GLN A 154 11.16 8.29 12.06
C GLN A 154 11.26 7.78 13.50
N THR A 155 11.43 6.46 13.69
CA THR A 155 11.63 5.85 15.02
C THR A 155 12.89 6.38 15.68
N LYS A 156 14.00 6.54 14.95
CA LYS A 156 15.23 7.14 15.48
C LYS A 156 15.05 8.62 15.84
N ALA A 157 14.28 9.38 15.08
CA ALA A 157 14.01 10.78 15.37
C ALA A 157 13.15 10.93 16.64
N SER A 158 12.10 10.10 16.79
CA SER A 158 11.25 10.11 17.98
C SER A 158 12.02 9.71 19.26
N LEU A 159 12.87 8.68 19.19
CA LEU A 159 13.74 8.27 20.32
C LEU A 159 14.72 9.37 20.73
N LYS A 160 15.30 10.12 19.78
CA LYS A 160 16.17 11.25 20.08
C LYS A 160 15.44 12.41 20.75
N ALA A 161 14.21 12.69 20.33
CA ALA A 161 13.37 13.73 20.95
C ALA A 161 12.96 13.37 22.38
N THR A 162 12.67 12.08 22.65
CA THR A 162 12.30 11.59 24.00
C THR A 162 13.49 11.60 24.97
N ASN A 163 14.73 11.38 24.49
CA ASN A 163 15.92 11.38 25.32
C ASN A 163 16.53 12.80 25.53
N ALA A 164 15.98 13.84 24.91
CA ALA A 164 16.43 15.22 25.04
C ALA A 164 15.58 16.06 26.02
N ASN A 165 14.52 15.50 26.57
CA ASN A 165 13.68 16.03 27.65
C ASN A 165 13.96 15.28 28.95
#